data_65cd5755f813d9104a3671ec56566e44
#
_entry.id   65cd5755f813d9104a3671ec56566e44
#
_cell.length_a   1.000
_cell.length_b   1.000
_cell.length_c   1.000
_cell.angle_alpha   90.00
_cell.angle_beta   90.00
_cell.angle_gamma   90.00
#
_symmetry.space_group_name_H-M   'P 1'
#
loop_
_entity.id
_entity.type
_entity.pdbx_description
1 polymer ?
#
loop_
_entity_poly.entity_id
_entity_poly.type
_entity_poly.pdbx_seq_one_letter_code
_entity_poly.pdbx_strand_id
1 'polypeptide(L)'
;MSGTTEQQVSAQTPDWSRERIGKFWDPGQKLMRALRRYQAARARGGVLGKAASKYWALNHLFWSTICQSEIHLNTQIGGGLRLTHPTGIIIHPDARIGVNCMIFHQVTLAGPVVLGGHVDIGAGAKLLGPLTVGDHAVIGANAVVTRDVPPGATVAGIPARIIKP
;
A
#
# COMPACT_ATOMS: atom_id res chain seq x y z
N MET A 1 -21.31 -12.25 -27.68
CA MET A 1 -21.15 -11.41 -26.48
C MET A 1 -20.32 -12.22 -25.49
N SER A 2 -19.01 -12.10 -25.60
CA SER A 2 -18.06 -12.81 -24.72
C SER A 2 -17.94 -12.01 -23.43
N GLY A 3 -18.60 -12.46 -22.36
CA GLY A 3 -18.42 -11.93 -21.02
C GLY A 3 -17.00 -12.28 -20.54
N THR A 4 -16.10 -11.32 -20.57
CA THR A 4 -14.83 -11.42 -19.87
C THR A 4 -15.19 -11.45 -18.39
N THR A 5 -15.10 -12.64 -17.79
CA THR A 5 -15.18 -12.79 -16.33
C THR A 5 -14.03 -11.96 -15.75
N GLU A 6 -14.31 -10.79 -15.21
CA GLU A 6 -13.34 -10.05 -14.40
C GLU A 6 -12.92 -10.98 -13.28
N GLN A 7 -11.69 -11.48 -13.34
CA GLN A 7 -11.11 -12.26 -12.25
C GLN A 7 -11.05 -11.35 -11.03
N GLN A 8 -11.96 -11.58 -10.09
CA GLN A 8 -12.05 -10.82 -8.87
C GLN A 8 -10.70 -10.96 -8.14
N VAL A 9 -10.03 -9.84 -7.89
CA VAL A 9 -8.73 -9.82 -7.22
C VAL A 9 -8.89 -10.40 -5.81
N SER A 10 -8.05 -11.38 -5.45
CA SER A 10 -8.13 -12.06 -4.16
C SER A 10 -7.71 -11.15 -3.00
N ALA A 11 -8.43 -11.22 -1.88
CA ALA A 11 -8.02 -10.59 -0.62
C ALA A 11 -7.07 -11.47 0.21
N GLN A 12 -6.83 -12.73 -0.20
CA GLN A 12 -6.04 -13.70 0.58
C GLN A 12 -4.75 -14.11 -0.14
N THR A 13 -4.78 -14.21 -1.46
CA THR A 13 -3.63 -14.69 -2.25
C THR A 13 -2.96 -13.52 -2.97
N PRO A 14 -1.66 -13.25 -2.72
CA PRO A 14 -0.98 -12.12 -3.34
C PRO A 14 -0.77 -12.31 -4.85
N ASP A 15 -1.15 -11.31 -5.63
CA ASP A 15 -0.82 -11.22 -7.05
C ASP A 15 0.45 -10.38 -7.25
N TRP A 16 1.60 -11.03 -7.29
CA TRP A 16 2.89 -10.38 -7.48
C TRP A 16 3.07 -9.71 -8.85
N SER A 17 2.20 -10.00 -9.83
CA SER A 17 2.23 -9.33 -11.13
C SER A 17 1.93 -7.83 -10.99
N ARG A 18 1.16 -7.45 -9.98
CA ARG A 18 0.79 -6.07 -9.67
C ARG A 18 1.99 -5.20 -9.24
N GLU A 19 3.07 -5.81 -8.72
CA GLU A 19 4.31 -5.13 -8.35
C GLU A 19 5.37 -5.12 -9.48
N ARG A 20 5.06 -5.67 -10.66
CA ARG A 20 6.01 -5.67 -11.78
C ARG A 20 6.22 -4.25 -12.30
N ILE A 21 7.49 -3.92 -12.57
CA ILE A 21 7.87 -2.67 -13.24
C ILE A 21 7.45 -2.79 -14.70
N GLY A 22 6.44 -2.04 -15.11
CA GLY A 22 5.88 -2.11 -16.45
C GLY A 22 6.53 -1.14 -17.44
N LYS A 23 7.16 -0.06 -16.94
CA LYS A 23 7.73 1.02 -17.76
C LYS A 23 9.11 1.40 -17.27
N PHE A 24 9.91 2.01 -18.16
CA PHE A 24 11.23 2.56 -17.75
C PHE A 24 11.10 3.53 -16.57
N TRP A 25 10.12 4.43 -16.60
CA TRP A 25 9.79 5.35 -15.51
C TRP A 25 8.56 4.86 -14.77
N ASP A 26 8.79 4.10 -13.70
CA ASP A 26 7.77 3.52 -12.83
C ASP A 26 8.22 3.67 -11.36
N PRO A 27 8.18 4.90 -10.81
CA PRO A 27 8.76 5.19 -9.50
C PRO A 27 8.09 4.43 -8.36
N GLY A 28 6.78 4.22 -8.40
CA GLY A 28 6.05 3.49 -7.37
C GLY A 28 6.48 2.03 -7.27
N GLN A 29 6.56 1.34 -8.40
CA GLN A 29 6.98 -0.06 -8.40
C GLN A 29 8.48 -0.20 -8.09
N LYS A 30 9.30 0.79 -8.46
CA LYS A 30 10.72 0.81 -8.09
C LYS A 30 10.91 1.05 -6.59
N LEU A 31 10.08 1.89 -5.96
CA LEU A 31 10.05 2.09 -4.52
C LEU A 31 9.68 0.78 -3.81
N MET A 32 8.59 0.12 -4.24
CA MET A 32 8.18 -1.17 -3.70
C MET A 32 9.25 -2.25 -3.87
N ARG A 33 9.89 -2.34 -5.04
CA ARG A 33 11.00 -3.26 -5.27
C ARG A 33 12.16 -3.00 -4.30
N ALA A 34 12.51 -1.74 -4.05
CA ALA A 34 13.58 -1.41 -3.11
C ALA A 34 13.25 -1.86 -1.69
N LEU A 35 12.02 -1.63 -1.23
CA LEU A 35 11.52 -2.07 0.06
C LEU A 35 11.57 -3.61 0.17
N ARG A 36 11.01 -4.35 -0.80
CA ARG A 36 11.03 -5.82 -0.82
C ARG A 36 12.46 -6.38 -0.78
N ARG A 37 13.36 -5.82 -1.58
CA ARG A 37 14.76 -6.25 -1.62
C ARG A 37 15.51 -5.94 -0.33
N TYR A 38 15.22 -4.79 0.30
CA TYR A 38 15.76 -4.48 1.63
C TYR A 38 15.32 -5.53 2.66
N GLN A 39 14.01 -5.83 2.74
CA GLN A 39 13.47 -6.81 3.69
C GLN A 39 14.08 -8.20 3.46
N ALA A 40 14.18 -8.66 2.21
CA ALA A 40 14.80 -9.92 1.86
C ALA A 40 16.29 -9.97 2.23
N ALA A 41 17.03 -8.88 2.00
CA ALA A 41 18.44 -8.78 2.37
C ALA A 41 18.63 -8.82 3.90
N ARG A 42 17.77 -8.18 4.65
CA ARG A 42 17.76 -8.22 6.13
C ARG A 42 17.48 -9.63 6.64
N ALA A 43 16.48 -10.30 6.07
CA ALA A 43 16.12 -11.67 6.44
C ALA A 43 17.25 -12.69 6.14
N ARG A 44 18.01 -12.47 5.05
CA ARG A 44 19.17 -13.31 4.71
C ARG A 44 20.29 -13.24 5.77
N GLY A 45 20.49 -12.09 6.42
CA GLY A 45 21.52 -11.89 7.44
C GLY A 45 22.96 -11.98 6.91
N GLY A 46 23.91 -12.14 7.84
CA GLY A 46 25.33 -12.23 7.50
C GLY A 46 25.92 -10.92 6.93
N VAL A 47 27.21 -10.97 6.53
CA VAL A 47 27.92 -9.79 6.00
C VAL A 47 27.33 -9.33 4.66
N LEU A 48 27.06 -10.28 3.76
CA LEU A 48 26.47 -9.98 2.45
C LEU A 48 25.05 -9.43 2.56
N GLY A 49 24.22 -9.99 3.47
CA GLY A 49 22.88 -9.47 3.73
C GLY A 49 22.91 -8.06 4.31
N LYS A 50 23.85 -7.76 5.21
CA LYS A 50 24.05 -6.41 5.76
C LYS A 50 24.50 -5.41 4.68
N ALA A 51 25.44 -5.77 3.82
CA ALA A 51 25.87 -4.91 2.71
C ALA A 51 24.74 -4.65 1.72
N ALA A 52 24.03 -5.70 1.29
CA ALA A 52 22.89 -5.59 0.41
C ALA A 52 21.75 -4.75 1.01
N SER A 53 21.46 -4.89 2.30
CA SER A 53 20.42 -4.09 2.96
C SER A 53 20.76 -2.60 2.97
N LYS A 54 22.01 -2.21 3.18
CA LYS A 54 22.43 -0.82 3.08
C LYS A 54 22.24 -0.26 1.67
N TYR A 55 22.64 -1.01 0.64
CA TYR A 55 22.41 -0.61 -0.76
C TYR A 55 20.92 -0.39 -1.05
N TRP A 56 20.06 -1.34 -0.65
CA TRP A 56 18.62 -1.23 -0.90
C TRP A 56 17.95 -0.16 -0.04
N ALA A 57 18.48 0.16 1.15
CA ALA A 57 18.02 1.29 1.94
C ALA A 57 18.30 2.64 1.23
N LEU A 58 19.48 2.80 0.64
CA LEU A 58 19.80 3.99 -0.17
C LEU A 58 18.94 4.07 -1.42
N ASN A 59 18.72 2.94 -2.09
CA ASN A 59 17.84 2.87 -3.26
C ASN A 59 16.38 3.23 -2.89
N HIS A 60 15.90 2.75 -1.74
CA HIS A 60 14.60 3.12 -1.20
C HIS A 60 14.52 4.62 -0.91
N LEU A 61 15.52 5.20 -0.25
CA LEU A 61 15.59 6.63 0.03
C LEU A 61 15.50 7.46 -1.27
N PHE A 62 16.25 7.06 -2.31
CA PHE A 62 16.19 7.72 -3.62
C PHE A 62 14.78 7.70 -4.20
N TRP A 63 14.12 6.53 -4.26
CA TRP A 63 12.76 6.44 -4.82
C TRP A 63 11.71 7.10 -3.93
N SER A 64 11.86 7.08 -2.60
CA SER A 64 11.00 7.82 -1.66
C SER A 64 11.07 9.33 -1.92
N THR A 65 12.28 9.85 -2.17
CA THR A 65 12.47 11.27 -2.50
C THR A 65 11.82 11.62 -3.86
N ILE A 66 12.00 10.78 -4.87
CA ILE A 66 11.36 10.97 -6.19
C ILE A 66 9.82 10.93 -6.08
N CYS A 67 9.29 10.01 -5.29
CA CYS A 67 7.85 9.89 -5.04
C CYS A 67 7.32 10.91 -4.03
N GLN A 68 8.20 11.64 -3.31
CA GLN A 68 7.81 12.47 -2.17
C GLN A 68 6.93 11.69 -1.17
N SER A 69 7.27 10.42 -0.95
CA SER A 69 6.47 9.49 -0.16
C SER A 69 7.28 8.93 0.99
N GLU A 70 6.63 8.76 2.13
CA GLU A 70 7.24 8.21 3.34
C GLU A 70 6.62 6.85 3.68
N ILE A 71 7.36 5.78 3.36
CA ILE A 71 6.99 4.41 3.68
C ILE A 71 8.18 3.79 4.42
N HIS A 72 7.99 3.43 5.69
CA HIS A 72 9.09 2.91 6.49
C HIS A 72 9.53 1.52 6.00
N LEU A 73 10.85 1.27 5.97
CA LEU A 73 11.45 0.02 5.45
C LEU A 73 10.96 -1.26 6.15
N ASN A 74 10.51 -1.15 7.40
CA ASN A 74 10.01 -2.28 8.19
C ASN A 74 8.48 -2.38 8.19
N THR A 75 7.76 -1.52 7.45
CA THR A 75 6.30 -1.59 7.36
C THR A 75 5.88 -2.96 6.82
N GLN A 76 4.89 -3.56 7.47
CA GLN A 76 4.35 -4.87 7.08
C GLN A 76 3.37 -4.68 5.92
N ILE A 77 3.77 -5.12 4.74
CA ILE A 77 2.99 -4.95 3.51
C ILE A 77 2.85 -6.30 2.83
N GLY A 78 1.62 -6.77 2.64
CA GLY A 78 1.29 -7.95 1.84
C GLY A 78 1.72 -7.80 0.38
N GLY A 79 1.83 -8.91 -0.35
CA GLY A 79 2.22 -8.89 -1.75
C GLY A 79 1.15 -8.29 -2.66
N GLY A 80 1.55 -7.74 -3.80
CA GLY A 80 0.64 -7.18 -4.79
C GLY A 80 0.17 -5.74 -4.50
N LEU A 81 0.83 -5.02 -3.60
CA LEU A 81 0.52 -3.60 -3.37
C LEU A 81 0.80 -2.77 -4.63
N ARG A 82 -0.19 -2.00 -5.05
CA ARG A 82 -0.07 -1.06 -6.16
C ARG A 82 -0.11 0.38 -5.65
N LEU A 83 0.98 1.12 -5.87
CA LEU A 83 1.05 2.55 -5.62
C LEU A 83 0.75 3.30 -6.92
N THR A 84 -0.44 3.86 -7.03
CA THR A 84 -0.87 4.58 -8.24
C THR A 84 -0.59 6.07 -8.08
N HIS A 85 0.26 6.62 -8.98
CA HIS A 85 0.73 8.01 -8.89
C HIS A 85 1.33 8.32 -7.51
N PRO A 86 2.43 7.69 -7.11
CA PRO A 86 2.85 7.57 -5.72
C PRO A 86 3.42 8.85 -5.10
N THR A 87 2.80 9.99 -5.34
CA THR A 87 3.24 11.27 -4.78
C THR A 87 2.54 11.56 -3.46
N GLY A 88 3.33 11.88 -2.41
CA GLY A 88 2.81 12.32 -1.12
C GLY A 88 2.09 11.24 -0.32
N ILE A 89 2.42 9.97 -0.53
CA ILE A 89 1.89 8.86 0.28
C ILE A 89 2.69 8.78 1.58
N ILE A 90 1.99 8.80 2.72
CA ILE A 90 2.60 8.66 4.06
C ILE A 90 1.99 7.46 4.75
N ILE A 91 2.84 6.51 5.15
CA ILE A 91 2.41 5.28 5.84
C ILE A 91 3.15 5.16 7.16
N HIS A 92 2.41 5.22 8.27
CA HIS A 92 2.96 5.06 9.61
C HIS A 92 3.69 3.71 9.76
N PRO A 93 4.81 3.64 10.50
CA PRO A 93 5.57 2.38 10.68
C PRO A 93 4.75 1.22 11.23
N ASP A 94 3.78 1.50 12.10
CA ASP A 94 2.91 0.49 12.72
C ASP A 94 1.71 0.10 11.86
N ALA A 95 1.54 0.71 10.68
CA ALA A 95 0.49 0.31 9.76
C ALA A 95 0.78 -1.09 9.20
N ARG A 96 -0.29 -1.85 8.96
CA ARG A 96 -0.24 -3.16 8.31
C ARG A 96 -1.13 -3.15 7.08
N ILE A 97 -0.59 -3.56 5.97
CA ILE A 97 -1.30 -3.53 4.68
C ILE A 97 -1.43 -4.97 4.19
N GLY A 98 -2.67 -5.40 3.94
CA GLY A 98 -2.97 -6.70 3.38
C GLY A 98 -2.50 -6.88 1.93
N VAL A 99 -2.82 -8.03 1.35
CA VAL A 99 -2.42 -8.34 -0.03
C VAL A 99 -3.25 -7.56 -1.05
N ASN A 100 -2.69 -7.29 -2.22
CA ASN A 100 -3.37 -6.74 -3.39
C ASN A 100 -4.05 -5.38 -3.20
N CYS A 101 -3.71 -4.65 -2.16
CA CYS A 101 -4.23 -3.30 -1.96
C CYS A 101 -3.80 -2.34 -3.08
N MET A 102 -4.57 -1.26 -3.25
CA MET A 102 -4.22 -0.15 -4.14
C MET A 102 -4.31 1.18 -3.40
N ILE A 103 -3.24 1.97 -3.46
CA ILE A 103 -3.15 3.26 -2.77
C ILE A 103 -2.80 4.35 -3.79
N PHE A 104 -3.66 5.34 -3.87
CA PHE A 104 -3.45 6.51 -4.72
C PHE A 104 -2.60 7.57 -4.04
N HIS A 105 -2.25 8.62 -4.78
CA HIS A 105 -1.44 9.74 -4.28
C HIS A 105 -2.06 10.46 -3.09
N GLN A 106 -1.21 11.12 -2.29
CA GLN A 106 -1.57 11.95 -1.13
C GLN A 106 -2.39 11.22 -0.04
N VAL A 107 -2.36 9.89 -0.04
CA VAL A 107 -2.98 9.09 1.04
C VAL A 107 -2.10 9.12 2.27
N THR A 108 -2.72 9.29 3.45
CA THR A 108 -2.04 9.20 4.74
C THR A 108 -2.67 8.10 5.59
N LEU A 109 -1.85 7.14 6.00
CA LEU A 109 -2.19 6.19 7.08
C LEU A 109 -1.51 6.68 8.36
N ALA A 110 -2.25 7.38 9.22
CA ALA A 110 -1.75 8.00 10.43
C ALA A 110 -1.99 7.10 11.64
N GLY A 111 -0.93 6.51 12.17
CA GLY A 111 -0.97 5.58 13.31
C GLY A 111 -1.18 4.11 12.88
N PRO A 112 -1.53 3.23 13.84
CA PRO A 112 -1.68 1.80 13.60
C PRO A 112 -2.98 1.51 12.84
N VAL A 113 -2.95 1.68 11.52
CA VAL A 113 -4.03 1.33 10.61
C VAL A 113 -3.79 -0.08 10.07
N VAL A 114 -4.81 -0.95 10.15
CA VAL A 114 -4.77 -2.30 9.60
C VAL A 114 -5.68 -2.36 8.38
N LEU A 115 -5.10 -2.60 7.20
CA LEU A 115 -5.85 -2.86 5.97
C LEU A 115 -5.93 -4.36 5.73
N GLY A 116 -7.13 -4.88 5.48
CA GLY A 116 -7.35 -6.21 4.93
C GLY A 116 -6.80 -6.36 3.52
N GLY A 117 -7.15 -7.46 2.86
CA GLY A 117 -6.74 -7.69 1.47
C GLY A 117 -7.64 -6.98 0.45
N HIS A 118 -7.05 -6.59 -0.68
CA HIS A 118 -7.76 -5.93 -1.79
C HIS A 118 -8.55 -4.68 -1.35
N VAL A 119 -7.92 -3.85 -0.51
CA VAL A 119 -8.48 -2.54 -0.13
C VAL A 119 -8.00 -1.48 -1.11
N ASP A 120 -8.94 -0.70 -1.66
CA ASP A 120 -8.65 0.42 -2.56
C ASP A 120 -8.82 1.76 -1.83
N ILE A 121 -7.77 2.58 -1.83
CA ILE A 121 -7.77 3.88 -1.15
C ILE A 121 -7.61 5.00 -2.16
N GLY A 122 -8.69 5.77 -2.33
CA GLY A 122 -8.76 6.91 -3.24
C GLY A 122 -7.79 8.05 -2.86
N ALA A 123 -7.46 8.86 -3.85
CA ALA A 123 -6.51 9.96 -3.71
C ALA A 123 -6.86 10.92 -2.57
N GLY A 124 -5.86 11.35 -1.83
CA GLY A 124 -6.03 12.33 -0.76
C GLY A 124 -6.68 11.80 0.52
N ALA A 125 -7.10 10.55 0.59
CA ALA A 125 -7.76 10.00 1.78
C ALA A 125 -6.83 9.98 3.01
N LYS A 126 -7.39 10.22 4.19
CA LYS A 126 -6.70 10.20 5.49
C LYS A 126 -7.36 9.17 6.39
N LEU A 127 -6.59 8.17 6.81
CA LEU A 127 -7.04 7.17 7.75
C LEU A 127 -6.36 7.44 9.10
N LEU A 128 -7.15 7.80 10.11
CA LEU A 128 -6.65 8.22 11.41
C LEU A 128 -6.81 7.08 12.40
N GLY A 129 -5.76 6.27 12.54
CA GLY A 129 -5.74 5.12 13.44
C GLY A 129 -5.75 5.48 14.94
N PRO A 130 -5.99 4.46 15.81
CA PRO A 130 -6.12 3.06 15.45
C PRO A 130 -7.45 2.71 14.79
N LEU A 131 -7.42 2.00 13.65
CA LEU A 131 -8.61 1.49 12.98
C LEU A 131 -8.29 0.31 12.04
N THR A 132 -9.32 -0.47 11.73
CA THR A 132 -9.25 -1.60 10.81
C THR A 132 -10.16 -1.36 9.61
N VAL A 133 -9.65 -1.67 8.42
CA VAL A 133 -10.41 -1.66 7.17
C VAL A 133 -10.50 -3.10 6.68
N GLY A 134 -11.72 -3.61 6.54
CA GLY A 134 -11.97 -4.99 6.11
C GLY A 134 -11.61 -5.26 4.66
N ASP A 135 -11.53 -6.55 4.31
CA ASP A 135 -11.24 -7.01 2.94
C ASP A 135 -12.19 -6.40 1.91
N HIS A 136 -11.69 -6.10 0.72
CA HIS A 136 -12.47 -5.56 -0.40
C HIS A 136 -13.14 -4.20 -0.15
N ALA A 137 -12.79 -3.51 0.93
CA ALA A 137 -13.33 -2.18 1.20
C ALA A 137 -12.76 -1.12 0.25
N VAL A 138 -13.56 -0.10 -0.02
CA VAL A 138 -13.19 1.03 -0.88
C VAL A 138 -13.28 2.33 -0.09
N ILE A 139 -12.19 3.07 -0.04
CA ILE A 139 -12.12 4.39 0.58
C ILE A 139 -12.17 5.46 -0.51
N GLY A 140 -13.20 6.27 -0.49
CA GLY A 140 -13.37 7.35 -1.47
C GLY A 140 -12.27 8.41 -1.41
N ALA A 141 -12.06 9.12 -2.51
CA ALA A 141 -11.08 10.20 -2.56
C ALA A 141 -11.39 11.29 -1.51
N ASN A 142 -10.34 11.84 -0.90
CA ASN A 142 -10.40 12.86 0.16
C ASN A 142 -11.24 12.46 1.40
N ALA A 143 -11.56 11.18 1.57
CA ALA A 143 -12.27 10.73 2.76
C ALA A 143 -11.38 10.83 4.01
N VAL A 144 -11.96 11.22 5.14
CA VAL A 144 -11.31 11.18 6.46
C VAL A 144 -11.94 10.08 7.29
N VAL A 145 -11.24 8.95 7.36
CA VAL A 145 -11.71 7.75 8.06
C VAL A 145 -11.21 7.78 9.51
N THR A 146 -12.14 7.73 10.45
CA THR A 146 -11.87 7.79 11.89
C THR A 146 -12.44 6.61 12.67
N ARG A 147 -12.99 5.61 11.97
CA ARG A 147 -13.61 4.41 12.55
C ARG A 147 -13.36 3.23 11.64
N ASP A 148 -13.52 2.03 12.18
CA ASP A 148 -13.42 0.79 11.41
C ASP A 148 -14.38 0.78 10.21
N VAL A 149 -13.92 0.15 9.13
CA VAL A 149 -14.67 -0.02 7.89
C VAL A 149 -14.94 -1.50 7.67
N PRO A 150 -16.21 -1.91 7.56
CA PRO A 150 -16.56 -3.31 7.32
C PRO A 150 -16.01 -3.85 5.99
N PRO A 151 -15.81 -5.18 5.86
CA PRO A 151 -15.46 -5.79 4.59
C PRO A 151 -16.48 -5.47 3.49
N GLY A 152 -16.00 -5.19 2.27
CA GLY A 152 -16.83 -4.89 1.11
C GLY A 152 -17.44 -3.49 1.09
N ALA A 153 -17.41 -2.77 2.21
CA ALA A 153 -18.04 -1.46 2.31
C ALA A 153 -17.29 -0.37 1.53
N THR A 154 -18.03 0.53 0.94
CA THR A 154 -17.50 1.78 0.38
C THR A 154 -17.80 2.94 1.32
N VAL A 155 -16.75 3.68 1.70
CA VAL A 155 -16.88 4.86 2.58
C VAL A 155 -16.36 6.12 1.90
N ALA A 156 -17.01 7.26 2.17
CA ALA A 156 -16.59 8.56 1.65
C ALA A 156 -17.02 9.69 2.59
N GLY A 157 -16.43 10.87 2.40
CA GLY A 157 -16.77 12.10 3.13
C GLY A 157 -15.85 12.44 4.30
N ILE A 158 -16.14 13.56 4.98
CA ILE A 158 -15.39 14.10 6.13
C ILE A 158 -16.41 14.43 7.25
N PRO A 159 -16.48 13.63 8.32
CA PRO A 159 -15.88 12.30 8.48
C PRO A 159 -16.52 11.26 7.55
N ALA A 160 -15.75 10.24 7.17
CA ALA A 160 -16.23 9.21 6.25
C ALA A 160 -17.43 8.42 6.81
N ARG A 161 -18.36 8.10 5.93
CA ARG A 161 -19.56 7.30 6.20
C ARG A 161 -19.72 6.22 5.14
N ILE A 162 -20.33 5.12 5.50
CA ILE A 162 -20.66 4.06 4.56
C ILE A 162 -21.68 4.62 3.55
N ILE A 163 -21.34 4.58 2.27
CA ILE A 163 -22.21 4.98 1.16
C ILE A 163 -22.70 3.78 0.37
N LYS A 164 -22.02 2.64 0.52
CA LYS A 164 -22.42 1.35 -0.03
C LYS A 164 -21.92 0.25 0.94
N PRO A 165 -22.79 -0.64 1.41
CA PRO A 165 -22.46 -1.78 2.26
C PRO A 165 -21.73 -2.88 1.50
#